data_7baa3f257026b076e81251809355b467
#
_entry.id   7baa3f257026b076e81251809355b467
#
_cell.length_a   1.000
_cell.length_b   1.000
_cell.length_c   1.000
_cell.angle_alpha   90.00
_cell.angle_beta   90.00
_cell.angle_gamma   90.00
#
_symmetry.space_group_name_H-M   'P 1'
#
loop_
_entity.id
_entity.type
_entity.pdbx_description
1 polymer ?
#
loop_
_entity_poly.entity_id
_entity_poly.type
_entity_poly.pdbx_seq_one_letter_code
_entity_poly.pdbx_strand_id
1 'polypeptide(L)'
;MVPAFRETAAELWRGRTLESVLLYNNGYNEGSRISDDRNDLPISVPVGTQILHAVGLGYAIKYRQRNDVAMAFFGDGATSEGDFHEGLNFAGVFQIPVIFVCQNNQWAISVPRSKQTRSKTLAQKALAYALTGIQVDGNDILAVYSAAKEAVERARRGDGPTLIECITYRMTVHTTADDPRRYRSDDEVQEWQKRDPLIRFQKYLQDKSLLTAEGLEAAEKDVKEKIQTAIDRAGEEMKSLGNPLDMFDHAYAEMPPRLIEQRKALARELEDIQKEGNHG
;
A
#
# COMPACT_ATOMS: atom_id res chain seq x y z
N MET A 1 -10.88 0.64 1.39
CA MET A 1 -9.55 -0.01 1.34
C MET A 1 -8.69 0.51 2.49
N VAL A 2 -7.85 -0.35 3.07
CA VAL A 2 -6.88 0.02 4.11
C VAL A 2 -5.49 -0.36 3.60
N PRO A 3 -4.76 0.58 2.98
CA PRO A 3 -3.47 0.31 2.36
C PRO A 3 -2.34 0.28 3.37
N ALA A 4 -1.26 -0.44 3.05
CA ALA A 4 0.03 -0.28 3.72
C ALA A 4 0.83 0.85 3.03
N PHE A 5 1.75 0.50 2.11
CA PHE A 5 2.56 1.48 1.38
C PHE A 5 3.06 0.96 0.02
N ARG A 6 2.55 -0.18 -0.45
CA ARG A 6 2.97 -0.79 -1.72
C ARG A 6 1.83 -0.97 -2.73
N GLU A 7 0.63 -0.57 -2.39
CA GLU A 7 -0.58 -0.79 -3.16
C GLU A 7 -0.86 0.33 -4.16
N THR A 8 0.17 1.05 -4.62
CA THR A 8 0.01 2.22 -5.50
C THR A 8 -0.89 1.95 -6.70
N ALA A 9 -0.75 0.79 -7.35
CA ALA A 9 -1.61 0.42 -8.48
C ALA A 9 -3.10 0.27 -8.07
N ALA A 10 -3.37 -0.31 -6.91
CA ALA A 10 -4.74 -0.42 -6.38
C ALA A 10 -5.31 0.95 -5.98
N GLU A 11 -4.48 1.82 -5.41
CA GLU A 11 -4.88 3.18 -5.06
C GLU A 11 -5.19 4.03 -6.31
N LEU A 12 -4.34 3.95 -7.36
CA LEU A 12 -4.58 4.61 -8.66
C LEU A 12 -5.87 4.12 -9.29
N TRP A 13 -6.11 2.79 -9.29
CA TRP A 13 -7.36 2.22 -9.78
C TRP A 13 -8.59 2.74 -9.02
N ARG A 14 -8.43 3.05 -7.73
CA ARG A 14 -9.48 3.62 -6.88
C ARG A 14 -9.56 5.16 -6.96
N GLY A 15 -8.83 5.79 -7.87
CA GLY A 15 -8.92 7.22 -8.14
C GLY A 15 -7.89 8.10 -7.40
N ARG A 16 -6.84 7.52 -6.79
CA ARG A 16 -5.69 8.32 -6.36
C ARG A 16 -5.00 8.89 -7.58
N THR A 17 -4.59 10.15 -7.54
CA THR A 17 -3.89 10.78 -8.66
C THR A 17 -2.40 10.48 -8.63
N LEU A 18 -1.75 10.53 -9.79
CA LEU A 18 -0.29 10.41 -9.88
C LEU A 18 0.40 11.54 -9.14
N GLU A 19 -0.15 12.76 -9.22
CA GLU A 19 0.34 13.93 -8.50
C GLU A 19 0.37 13.69 -6.98
N SER A 20 -0.72 13.14 -6.40
CA SER A 20 -0.75 12.83 -4.96
C SER A 20 0.25 11.74 -4.56
N VAL A 21 0.55 10.77 -5.45
CA VAL A 21 1.63 9.80 -5.22
C VAL A 21 2.99 10.50 -5.19
N LEU A 22 3.22 11.43 -6.11
CA LEU A 22 4.49 12.18 -6.18
C LEU A 22 4.66 13.09 -4.97
N LEU A 23 3.61 13.83 -4.57
CA LEU A 23 3.61 14.67 -3.37
C LEU A 23 3.93 13.86 -2.12
N TYR A 24 3.23 12.73 -1.91
CA TYR A 24 3.47 11.85 -0.77
C TYR A 24 4.93 11.36 -0.69
N ASN A 25 5.47 10.89 -1.82
CA ASN A 25 6.84 10.37 -1.87
C ASN A 25 7.92 11.48 -1.72
N ASN A 26 7.55 12.74 -1.94
CA ASN A 26 8.40 13.90 -1.68
C ASN A 26 8.19 14.49 -0.26
N GLY A 27 7.37 13.86 0.58
CA GLY A 27 7.21 14.24 1.99
C GLY A 27 6.10 15.26 2.26
N TYR A 28 5.27 15.58 1.26
CA TYR A 28 4.13 16.50 1.43
C TYR A 28 2.89 15.76 1.93
N ASN A 29 2.33 16.21 3.04
CA ASN A 29 1.14 15.61 3.66
C ASN A 29 -0.10 15.68 2.74
N GLU A 30 -0.17 16.67 1.88
CA GLU A 30 -1.23 16.84 0.88
C GLU A 30 -1.36 15.62 -0.03
N GLY A 31 -0.25 14.92 -0.29
CA GLY A 31 -0.24 13.65 -1.02
C GLY A 31 -0.95 12.48 -0.31
N SER A 32 -1.25 12.64 0.98
CA SER A 32 -2.03 11.65 1.77
C SER A 32 -3.52 11.91 1.78
N ARG A 33 -3.99 13.03 1.21
CA ARG A 33 -5.40 13.40 1.20
C ARG A 33 -6.23 12.40 0.41
N ILE A 34 -7.28 11.92 1.03
CA ILE A 34 -8.30 11.08 0.39
C ILE A 34 -9.47 11.98 -0.03
N SER A 35 -9.90 11.87 -1.29
CA SER A 35 -11.08 12.59 -1.77
C SER A 35 -12.36 12.09 -1.10
N ASP A 36 -13.35 12.97 -0.94
CA ASP A 36 -14.58 12.69 -0.17
C ASP A 36 -15.46 11.59 -0.80
N ASP A 37 -15.29 11.32 -2.07
CA ASP A 37 -15.98 10.24 -2.82
C ASP A 37 -15.34 8.84 -2.60
N ARG A 38 -14.22 8.76 -1.90
CA ARG A 38 -13.49 7.52 -1.67
C ARG A 38 -13.61 7.04 -0.22
N ASN A 39 -13.96 5.76 -0.06
CA ASN A 39 -13.96 5.08 1.23
C ASN A 39 -12.64 4.34 1.47
N ASP A 40 -11.54 5.08 1.47
CA ASP A 40 -10.20 4.56 1.73
C ASP A 40 -9.60 5.21 2.98
N LEU A 41 -8.67 4.52 3.65
CA LEU A 41 -7.82 5.15 4.65
C LEU A 41 -6.53 5.64 3.97
N PRO A 42 -5.87 6.65 4.53
CA PRO A 42 -4.55 7.06 4.08
C PRO A 42 -3.52 5.94 4.34
N ILE A 43 -2.40 6.00 3.64
CA ILE A 43 -1.27 5.08 3.84
C ILE A 43 -0.84 5.13 5.31
N SER A 44 -0.69 3.95 5.91
CA SER A 44 -0.13 3.78 7.25
C SER A 44 1.12 2.91 7.17
N VAL A 45 2.26 3.48 7.57
CA VAL A 45 3.57 2.81 7.50
C VAL A 45 3.79 1.79 8.62
N PRO A 46 3.32 1.99 9.88
CA PRO A 46 3.48 1.00 10.94
C PRO A 46 2.93 -0.37 10.53
N VAL A 47 3.80 -1.37 10.62
CA VAL A 47 3.53 -2.72 10.11
C VAL A 47 2.42 -3.39 10.92
N GLY A 48 1.40 -3.92 10.24
CA GLY A 48 0.30 -4.67 10.88
C GLY A 48 -0.92 -3.82 11.27
N THR A 49 -0.79 -2.51 11.48
CA THR A 49 -1.91 -1.66 11.94
C THR A 49 -3.11 -1.64 10.98
N GLN A 50 -2.88 -1.86 9.70
CA GLN A 50 -3.90 -1.91 8.66
C GLN A 50 -4.96 -2.97 8.97
N ILE A 51 -4.55 -4.06 9.62
CA ILE A 51 -5.37 -5.22 9.91
C ILE A 51 -6.45 -4.85 10.94
N LEU A 52 -6.05 -4.26 12.08
CA LEU A 52 -7.00 -3.84 13.12
C LEU A 52 -7.94 -2.74 12.64
N HIS A 53 -7.45 -1.77 11.85
CA HIS A 53 -8.30 -0.74 11.26
C HIS A 53 -9.34 -1.33 10.30
N ALA A 54 -8.95 -2.27 9.44
CA ALA A 54 -9.89 -2.93 8.53
C ALA A 54 -10.94 -3.76 9.28
N VAL A 55 -10.54 -4.40 10.38
CA VAL A 55 -11.45 -5.14 11.25
C VAL A 55 -12.47 -4.19 11.90
N GLY A 56 -12.04 -3.04 12.41
CA GLY A 56 -12.94 -2.01 12.95
C GLY A 56 -13.94 -1.48 11.92
N LEU A 57 -13.46 -1.18 10.70
CA LEU A 57 -14.30 -0.75 9.58
C LEU A 57 -15.31 -1.84 9.18
N GLY A 58 -14.84 -3.09 9.05
CA GLY A 58 -15.70 -4.23 8.74
C GLY A 58 -16.75 -4.48 9.82
N TYR A 59 -16.38 -4.31 11.10
CA TYR A 59 -17.35 -4.39 12.22
C TYR A 59 -18.43 -3.31 12.11
N ALA A 60 -18.04 -2.07 11.80
CA ALA A 60 -18.99 -0.98 11.60
C ALA A 60 -19.91 -1.22 10.38
N ILE A 61 -19.38 -1.78 9.29
CA ILE A 61 -20.15 -2.20 8.11
C ILE A 61 -21.22 -3.23 8.52
N LYS A 62 -20.82 -4.27 9.24
CA LYS A 62 -21.72 -5.30 9.74
C LYS A 62 -22.78 -4.74 10.69
N TYR A 63 -22.37 -3.94 11.67
CA TYR A 63 -23.27 -3.31 12.64
C TYR A 63 -24.33 -2.45 11.96
N ARG A 64 -23.95 -1.73 10.90
CA ARG A 64 -24.85 -0.88 10.11
C ARG A 64 -25.61 -1.66 9.01
N GLN A 65 -25.46 -2.96 8.94
CA GLN A 65 -26.09 -3.85 7.95
C GLN A 65 -25.85 -3.40 6.50
N ARG A 66 -24.64 -2.89 6.22
CA ARG A 66 -24.26 -2.48 4.86
C ARG A 66 -23.72 -3.67 4.07
N ASN A 67 -23.83 -3.61 2.74
CA ASN A 67 -23.31 -4.65 1.83
C ASN A 67 -21.86 -4.34 1.34
N ASP A 68 -21.14 -3.49 2.09
CA ASP A 68 -19.74 -3.18 1.81
C ASP A 68 -18.81 -4.25 2.41
N VAL A 69 -17.55 -4.24 1.98
CA VAL A 69 -16.50 -5.12 2.50
C VAL A 69 -15.26 -4.28 2.78
N ALA A 70 -14.63 -4.48 3.93
CA ALA A 70 -13.33 -3.89 4.20
C ALA A 70 -12.21 -4.77 3.61
N MET A 71 -11.15 -4.14 3.08
CA MET A 71 -10.00 -4.86 2.54
C MET A 71 -8.71 -4.25 3.08
N ALA A 72 -7.92 -5.04 3.80
CA ALA A 72 -6.61 -4.67 4.33
C ALA A 72 -5.50 -5.25 3.46
N PHE A 73 -4.47 -4.45 3.22
CA PHE A 73 -3.26 -4.88 2.53
C PHE A 73 -2.07 -4.84 3.49
N PHE A 74 -1.21 -5.84 3.42
CA PHE A 74 0.00 -5.93 4.24
C PHE A 74 1.00 -6.93 3.64
N GLY A 75 2.28 -6.80 4.02
CA GLY A 75 3.34 -7.73 3.61
C GLY A 75 3.42 -8.97 4.49
N ASP A 76 4.24 -9.94 4.09
CA ASP A 76 4.52 -11.17 4.85
C ASP A 76 5.07 -10.88 6.25
N GLY A 77 5.88 -9.84 6.43
CA GLY A 77 6.39 -9.42 7.75
C GLY A 77 5.31 -9.09 8.76
N ALA A 78 4.19 -8.51 8.34
CA ALA A 78 3.07 -8.18 9.22
C ALA A 78 2.45 -9.43 9.88
N THR A 79 2.61 -10.61 9.29
CA THR A 79 2.09 -11.86 9.88
C THR A 79 2.85 -12.33 11.11
N SER A 80 3.91 -11.63 11.50
CA SER A 80 4.68 -11.84 12.74
C SER A 80 4.32 -10.85 13.85
N GLU A 81 3.48 -9.84 13.54
CA GLU A 81 3.02 -8.84 14.51
C GLU A 81 1.81 -9.36 15.32
N GLY A 82 1.67 -8.88 16.56
CA GLY A 82 0.51 -9.18 17.41
C GLY A 82 -0.81 -8.78 16.78
N ASP A 83 -0.85 -7.59 16.18
CA ASP A 83 -2.02 -7.01 15.50
C ASP A 83 -2.61 -7.95 14.43
N PHE A 84 -1.75 -8.70 13.71
CA PHE A 84 -2.22 -9.71 12.76
C PHE A 84 -3.06 -10.79 13.46
N HIS A 85 -2.53 -11.36 14.53
CA HIS A 85 -3.18 -12.45 15.25
C HIS A 85 -4.45 -12.00 15.95
N GLU A 86 -4.42 -10.85 16.57
CA GLU A 86 -5.57 -10.25 17.26
C GLU A 86 -6.67 -9.87 16.28
N GLY A 87 -6.31 -9.22 15.17
CA GLY A 87 -7.25 -8.82 14.12
C GLY A 87 -7.94 -10.02 13.46
N LEU A 88 -7.20 -11.07 13.12
CA LEU A 88 -7.79 -12.28 12.53
C LEU A 88 -8.73 -12.97 13.53
N ASN A 89 -8.32 -13.09 14.80
CA ASN A 89 -9.15 -13.68 15.84
C ASN A 89 -10.45 -12.91 16.01
N PHE A 90 -10.39 -11.59 16.13
CA PHE A 90 -11.57 -10.75 16.28
C PHE A 90 -12.49 -10.85 15.04
N ALA A 91 -11.91 -10.81 13.85
CA ALA A 91 -12.66 -10.97 12.61
C ALA A 91 -13.37 -12.32 12.52
N GLY A 92 -12.71 -13.39 12.95
CA GLY A 92 -13.28 -14.74 12.99
C GLY A 92 -14.43 -14.87 14.00
N VAL A 93 -14.23 -14.40 15.23
CA VAL A 93 -15.25 -14.46 16.29
C VAL A 93 -16.53 -13.73 15.86
N PHE A 94 -16.41 -12.55 15.30
CA PHE A 94 -17.55 -11.72 14.92
C PHE A 94 -18.00 -11.90 13.46
N GLN A 95 -17.38 -12.81 12.69
CA GLN A 95 -17.69 -13.04 11.26
C GLN A 95 -17.79 -11.72 10.48
N ILE A 96 -16.70 -10.92 10.59
CA ILE A 96 -16.64 -9.57 10.03
C ILE A 96 -16.43 -9.65 8.51
N PRO A 97 -17.13 -8.82 7.69
CA PRO A 97 -16.92 -8.75 6.25
C PRO A 97 -15.60 -8.04 5.91
N VAL A 98 -14.48 -8.71 6.17
CA VAL A 98 -13.13 -8.21 5.90
C VAL A 98 -12.31 -9.21 5.09
N ILE A 99 -11.50 -8.70 4.16
CA ILE A 99 -10.56 -9.48 3.38
C ILE A 99 -9.17 -9.01 3.74
N PHE A 100 -8.31 -9.94 4.10
CA PHE A 100 -6.91 -9.75 4.42
C PHE A 100 -6.07 -10.17 3.22
N VAL A 101 -5.43 -9.19 2.54
CA VAL A 101 -4.57 -9.44 1.38
C VAL A 101 -3.12 -9.36 1.82
N CYS A 102 -2.51 -10.52 2.00
CA CYS A 102 -1.10 -10.66 2.34
C CYS A 102 -0.26 -10.70 1.06
N GLN A 103 0.49 -9.65 0.79
CA GLN A 103 1.46 -9.56 -0.31
C GLN A 103 2.76 -10.24 0.12
N ASN A 104 2.81 -11.57 0.02
CA ASN A 104 3.99 -12.35 0.39
C ASN A 104 5.08 -12.17 -0.67
N ASN A 105 5.87 -11.12 -0.51
CA ASN A 105 6.98 -10.80 -1.39
C ASN A 105 8.30 -11.48 -0.97
N GLN A 106 8.25 -12.45 -0.06
CA GLN A 106 9.31 -13.30 0.46
C GLN A 106 10.30 -12.61 1.42
N TRP A 107 10.17 -11.30 1.63
CA TRP A 107 11.15 -10.52 2.38
C TRP A 107 10.52 -9.45 3.27
N ALA A 108 10.65 -9.60 4.58
CA ALA A 108 10.42 -8.53 5.55
C ALA A 108 11.74 -7.75 5.73
N ILE A 109 11.89 -6.65 4.97
CA ILE A 109 13.16 -5.91 4.81
C ILE A 109 14.27 -6.87 4.36
N SER A 110 15.12 -7.33 5.28
CA SER A 110 16.25 -8.24 5.07
C SER A 110 16.01 -9.66 5.61
N VAL A 111 14.84 -9.90 6.23
CA VAL A 111 14.51 -11.21 6.82
C VAL A 111 13.70 -12.02 5.81
N PRO A 112 14.20 -13.16 5.32
CA PRO A 112 13.45 -14.01 4.41
C PRO A 112 12.26 -14.67 5.12
N ARG A 113 11.20 -14.92 4.39
CA ARG A 113 9.97 -15.56 4.89
C ARG A 113 10.26 -16.86 5.65
N SER A 114 11.23 -17.64 5.22
CA SER A 114 11.63 -18.90 5.87
C SER A 114 12.17 -18.75 7.29
N LYS A 115 12.66 -17.55 7.65
CA LYS A 115 13.12 -17.21 9.01
C LYS A 115 12.05 -16.54 9.85
N GLN A 116 10.92 -16.15 9.28
CA GLN A 116 9.81 -15.51 10.01
C GLN A 116 8.84 -16.55 10.60
N THR A 117 8.62 -17.67 9.93
CA THR A 117 7.64 -18.66 10.36
C THR A 117 7.97 -20.05 9.85
N ARG A 118 7.61 -21.07 10.63
CA ARG A 118 7.67 -22.50 10.23
C ARG A 118 6.43 -22.95 9.46
N SER A 119 5.38 -22.12 9.38
CA SER A 119 4.21 -22.44 8.58
C SER A 119 4.58 -22.68 7.12
N LYS A 120 4.02 -23.70 6.49
CA LYS A 120 4.27 -23.98 5.06
C LYS A 120 3.79 -22.84 4.17
N THR A 121 2.62 -22.29 4.47
CA THR A 121 2.04 -21.11 3.83
C THR A 121 1.62 -20.11 4.89
N LEU A 122 1.51 -18.83 4.54
CA LEU A 122 0.92 -17.84 5.46
C LEU A 122 -0.60 -17.98 5.51
N ALA A 123 -1.22 -18.41 4.40
CA ALA A 123 -2.65 -18.67 4.33
C ALA A 123 -3.12 -19.69 5.38
N GLN A 124 -2.30 -20.70 5.74
CA GLN A 124 -2.67 -21.66 6.74
C GLN A 124 -2.84 -21.09 8.16
N LYS A 125 -2.30 -19.89 8.44
CA LYS A 125 -2.51 -19.20 9.72
C LYS A 125 -3.99 -18.87 9.96
N ALA A 126 -4.78 -18.72 8.89
CA ALA A 126 -6.23 -18.50 8.95
C ALA A 126 -6.98 -19.62 9.70
N LEU A 127 -6.49 -20.85 9.63
CA LEU A 127 -7.12 -22.00 10.28
C LEU A 127 -7.20 -21.85 11.80
N ALA A 128 -6.23 -21.19 12.43
CA ALA A 128 -6.22 -20.95 13.87
C ALA A 128 -7.39 -20.09 14.35
N TYR A 129 -7.99 -19.31 13.46
CA TYR A 129 -9.07 -18.36 13.73
C TYR A 129 -10.39 -18.71 13.02
N ALA A 130 -10.48 -19.93 12.48
CA ALA A 130 -11.62 -20.42 11.70
C ALA A 130 -11.97 -19.53 10.48
N LEU A 131 -10.95 -18.88 9.87
CA LEU A 131 -11.09 -18.12 8.62
C LEU A 131 -10.81 -19.01 7.42
N THR A 132 -11.37 -18.61 6.26
CA THR A 132 -10.93 -19.15 4.98
C THR A 132 -9.54 -18.59 4.64
N GLY A 133 -8.58 -19.48 4.39
CA GLY A 133 -7.24 -19.14 3.91
C GLY A 133 -7.04 -19.61 2.48
N ILE A 134 -6.65 -18.71 1.59
CA ILE A 134 -6.40 -18.98 0.17
C ILE A 134 -4.97 -18.56 -0.17
N GLN A 135 -4.23 -19.42 -0.87
CA GLN A 135 -2.94 -19.05 -1.44
C GLN A 135 -3.07 -18.99 -2.97
N VAL A 136 -2.59 -17.89 -3.57
CA VAL A 136 -2.62 -17.68 -5.02
C VAL A 136 -1.26 -17.25 -5.55
N ASP A 137 -1.03 -17.46 -6.85
CA ASP A 137 0.09 -16.84 -7.56
C ASP A 137 -0.17 -15.33 -7.65
N GLY A 138 0.54 -14.55 -6.83
CA GLY A 138 0.42 -13.08 -6.77
C GLY A 138 0.93 -12.37 -8.04
N ASN A 139 1.63 -13.09 -8.91
CA ASN A 139 2.08 -12.60 -10.22
C ASN A 139 1.14 -13.01 -11.37
N ASP A 140 -0.05 -13.52 -11.05
CA ASP A 140 -1.13 -13.78 -11.99
C ASP A 140 -2.37 -12.95 -11.63
N ILE A 141 -2.59 -11.88 -12.39
CA ILE A 141 -3.69 -10.94 -12.11
C ILE A 141 -5.07 -11.60 -12.17
N LEU A 142 -5.25 -12.62 -13.02
CA LEU A 142 -6.53 -13.31 -13.16
C LEU A 142 -6.78 -14.24 -11.97
N ALA A 143 -5.74 -14.90 -11.46
CA ALA A 143 -5.82 -15.70 -10.25
C ALA A 143 -6.14 -14.84 -9.03
N VAL A 144 -5.44 -13.70 -8.86
CA VAL A 144 -5.68 -12.73 -7.78
C VAL A 144 -7.10 -12.16 -7.87
N TYR A 145 -7.54 -11.78 -9.07
CA TYR A 145 -8.91 -11.28 -9.29
C TYR A 145 -9.97 -12.31 -8.88
N SER A 146 -9.81 -13.56 -9.33
CA SER A 146 -10.76 -14.63 -9.02
C SER A 146 -10.86 -14.90 -7.52
N ALA A 147 -9.72 -15.00 -6.83
CA ALA A 147 -9.69 -15.19 -5.38
C ALA A 147 -10.29 -14.01 -4.62
N ALA A 148 -9.97 -12.78 -5.03
CA ALA A 148 -10.51 -11.58 -4.40
C ALA A 148 -12.03 -11.46 -4.62
N LYS A 149 -12.52 -11.77 -5.83
CA LYS A 149 -13.95 -11.78 -6.14
C LYS A 149 -14.71 -12.79 -5.28
N GLU A 150 -14.22 -14.01 -5.18
CA GLU A 150 -14.84 -15.05 -4.33
C GLU A 150 -14.85 -14.62 -2.86
N ALA A 151 -13.75 -14.06 -2.36
CA ALA A 151 -13.66 -13.56 -0.99
C ALA A 151 -14.66 -12.42 -0.72
N VAL A 152 -14.83 -11.48 -1.66
CA VAL A 152 -15.82 -10.40 -1.57
C VAL A 152 -17.23 -10.95 -1.53
N GLU A 153 -17.55 -11.90 -2.40
CA GLU A 153 -18.87 -12.53 -2.45
C GLU A 153 -19.17 -13.31 -1.15
N ARG A 154 -18.19 -14.04 -0.60
CA ARG A 154 -18.30 -14.70 0.72
C ARG A 154 -18.61 -13.70 1.82
N ALA A 155 -17.81 -12.65 1.93
CA ALA A 155 -17.98 -11.63 2.96
C ALA A 155 -19.37 -10.97 2.89
N ARG A 156 -19.87 -10.69 1.69
CA ARG A 156 -21.20 -10.12 1.47
C ARG A 156 -22.35 -11.05 1.84
N ARG A 157 -22.16 -12.36 1.67
CA ARG A 157 -23.15 -13.37 2.13
C ARG A 157 -23.14 -13.57 3.64
N GLY A 158 -22.18 -13.01 4.36
CA GLY A 158 -22.01 -13.21 5.79
C GLY A 158 -21.22 -14.49 6.14
N ASP A 159 -20.55 -15.12 5.17
CA ASP A 159 -19.74 -16.34 5.36
C ASP A 159 -18.37 -16.04 6.00
N GLY A 160 -18.18 -14.84 6.56
CA GLY A 160 -17.04 -14.45 7.32
C GLY A 160 -15.83 -13.95 6.52
N PRO A 161 -14.71 -13.69 7.22
CA PRO A 161 -13.50 -13.12 6.64
C PRO A 161 -12.68 -14.14 5.83
N THR A 162 -11.81 -13.61 4.96
CA THR A 162 -10.88 -14.42 4.16
C THR A 162 -9.47 -13.85 4.23
N LEU A 163 -8.47 -14.71 4.42
CA LEU A 163 -7.05 -14.37 4.24
C LEU A 163 -6.58 -14.87 2.88
N ILE A 164 -6.15 -13.97 2.02
CA ILE A 164 -5.56 -14.28 0.72
C ILE A 164 -4.05 -14.04 0.80
N GLU A 165 -3.26 -15.08 0.65
CA GLU A 165 -1.82 -14.99 0.49
C GLU A 165 -1.46 -14.93 -0.99
N CYS A 166 -1.01 -13.78 -1.46
CA CYS A 166 -0.53 -13.57 -2.82
C CYS A 166 0.99 -13.80 -2.85
N ILE A 167 1.42 -14.92 -3.45
CA ILE A 167 2.84 -15.23 -3.61
C ILE A 167 3.42 -14.38 -4.70
N THR A 168 4.34 -13.51 -4.33
CA THR A 168 5.05 -12.61 -5.23
C THR A 168 6.51 -12.46 -4.78
N TYR A 169 7.22 -11.51 -5.35
CA TYR A 169 8.61 -11.24 -5.00
C TYR A 169 8.96 -9.76 -5.10
N ARG A 170 9.70 -9.24 -4.12
CA ARG A 170 10.24 -7.88 -4.17
C ARG A 170 11.52 -7.87 -5.01
N MET A 171 11.44 -7.51 -6.28
CA MET A 171 12.59 -7.49 -7.20
C MET A 171 13.55 -6.33 -6.93
N THR A 172 13.06 -5.19 -6.45
CA THR A 172 13.86 -3.98 -6.18
C THR A 172 14.31 -3.89 -4.72
N VAL A 173 14.99 -2.81 -4.35
CA VAL A 173 15.35 -2.47 -2.97
C VAL A 173 14.10 -2.30 -2.09
N HIS A 174 14.27 -2.44 -0.76
CA HIS A 174 13.16 -2.20 0.17
C HIS A 174 12.84 -0.71 0.31
N THR A 175 13.87 0.10 0.49
CA THR A 175 13.85 1.57 0.55
C THR A 175 15.08 2.12 -0.15
N THR A 176 15.16 3.45 -0.29
CA THR A 176 16.30 4.13 -0.91
C THR A 176 17.65 3.88 -0.20
N ALA A 177 17.61 3.57 1.11
CA ALA A 177 18.79 3.28 1.93
C ALA A 177 19.14 1.78 2.02
N ASP A 178 18.38 0.90 1.35
CA ASP A 178 18.57 -0.55 1.41
C ASP A 178 19.65 -1.04 0.43
N ASP A 179 20.49 -1.97 0.89
CA ASP A 179 21.42 -2.72 0.02
C ASP A 179 21.07 -4.22 0.04
N PRO A 180 20.25 -4.69 -0.91
CA PRO A 180 19.77 -6.08 -0.95
C PRO A 180 20.87 -7.11 -1.20
N ARG A 181 22.03 -6.74 -1.75
CA ARG A 181 23.16 -7.65 -1.98
C ARG A 181 23.70 -8.27 -0.68
N ARG A 182 23.37 -7.67 0.47
CA ARG A 182 23.76 -8.14 1.80
C ARG A 182 22.96 -9.35 2.27
N TYR A 183 21.79 -9.64 1.68
CA TYR A 183 20.89 -10.67 2.19
C TYR A 183 20.24 -11.56 1.13
N ARG A 184 20.31 -11.22 -0.16
CA ARG A 184 19.78 -12.04 -1.26
C ARG A 184 20.72 -12.04 -2.47
N SER A 185 20.61 -13.06 -3.33
CA SER A 185 21.41 -13.17 -4.55
C SER A 185 20.71 -12.58 -5.77
N ASP A 186 21.49 -12.19 -6.77
CA ASP A 186 20.96 -11.73 -8.05
C ASP A 186 20.29 -12.89 -8.83
N ASP A 187 20.77 -14.11 -8.67
CA ASP A 187 20.16 -15.30 -9.30
C ASP A 187 18.72 -15.52 -8.85
N GLU A 188 18.44 -15.32 -7.54
CA GLU A 188 17.07 -15.39 -7.02
C GLU A 188 16.17 -14.34 -7.67
N VAL A 189 16.67 -13.12 -7.84
CA VAL A 189 15.93 -12.02 -8.51
C VAL A 189 15.65 -12.38 -9.97
N GLN A 190 16.65 -12.90 -10.71
CA GLN A 190 16.50 -13.28 -12.10
C GLN A 190 15.46 -14.40 -12.30
N GLU A 191 15.41 -15.38 -11.40
CA GLU A 191 14.38 -16.42 -11.46
C GLU A 191 12.97 -15.85 -11.28
N TRP A 192 12.81 -14.86 -10.40
CA TRP A 192 11.51 -14.20 -10.23
C TRP A 192 11.15 -13.22 -11.36
N GLN A 193 12.13 -12.60 -12.01
CA GLN A 193 11.90 -11.76 -13.19
C GLN A 193 11.22 -12.53 -14.33
N LYS A 194 11.49 -13.82 -14.48
CA LYS A 194 10.80 -14.70 -15.46
C LYS A 194 9.30 -14.81 -15.19
N ARG A 195 8.85 -14.42 -14.00
CA ARG A 195 7.45 -14.45 -13.56
C ARG A 195 6.87 -13.06 -13.37
N ASP A 196 7.49 -12.04 -13.98
CA ASP A 196 6.99 -10.66 -13.91
C ASP A 196 5.52 -10.61 -14.36
N PRO A 197 4.60 -10.07 -13.53
CA PRO A 197 3.18 -10.06 -13.83
C PRO A 197 2.82 -9.26 -15.07
N LEU A 198 3.56 -8.18 -15.38
CA LEU A 198 3.31 -7.36 -16.57
C LEU A 198 3.66 -8.14 -17.84
N ILE A 199 4.83 -8.77 -17.89
CA ILE A 199 5.29 -9.57 -19.03
C ILE A 199 4.33 -10.76 -19.24
N ARG A 200 3.93 -11.44 -18.16
CA ARG A 200 3.00 -12.57 -18.23
C ARG A 200 1.63 -12.18 -18.76
N PHE A 201 1.07 -11.07 -18.26
CA PHE A 201 -0.23 -10.61 -18.69
C PHE A 201 -0.23 -10.05 -20.09
N GLN A 202 0.82 -9.32 -20.47
CA GLN A 202 1.03 -8.87 -21.86
C GLN A 202 1.03 -10.06 -22.81
N LYS A 203 1.81 -11.10 -22.54
CA LYS A 203 1.84 -12.31 -23.36
C LYS A 203 0.47 -12.97 -23.45
N TYR A 204 -0.25 -13.09 -22.35
CA TYR A 204 -1.61 -13.64 -22.34
C TYR A 204 -2.55 -12.84 -23.25
N LEU A 205 -2.50 -11.52 -23.21
CA LEU A 205 -3.36 -10.67 -24.05
C LEU A 205 -2.98 -10.79 -25.52
N GLN A 206 -1.70 -10.89 -25.84
CA GLN A 206 -1.21 -11.11 -27.22
C GLN A 206 -1.64 -12.49 -27.74
N ASP A 207 -1.47 -13.56 -26.98
CA ASP A 207 -1.89 -14.92 -27.33
C ASP A 207 -3.42 -15.02 -27.54
N LYS A 208 -4.19 -14.16 -26.87
CA LYS A 208 -5.65 -14.03 -27.07
C LYS A 208 -6.05 -13.03 -28.15
N SER A 209 -5.10 -12.43 -28.85
CA SER A 209 -5.33 -11.37 -29.84
C SER A 209 -6.11 -10.16 -29.30
N LEU A 210 -5.98 -9.89 -28.00
CA LEU A 210 -6.57 -8.74 -27.31
C LEU A 210 -5.62 -7.54 -27.24
N LEU A 211 -4.33 -7.73 -27.53
CA LEU A 211 -3.30 -6.70 -27.56
C LEU A 211 -2.42 -6.92 -28.79
N THR A 212 -2.31 -5.89 -29.62
CA THR A 212 -1.35 -5.86 -30.76
C THR A 212 -0.07 -5.15 -30.36
N ALA A 213 0.98 -5.25 -31.19
CA ALA A 213 2.23 -4.52 -30.96
C ALA A 213 2.00 -3.00 -31.00
N GLU A 214 1.20 -2.52 -31.94
CA GLU A 214 0.85 -1.09 -32.08
C GLU A 214 0.02 -0.62 -30.87
N GLY A 215 -0.88 -1.46 -30.38
CA GLY A 215 -1.68 -1.18 -29.17
C GLY A 215 -0.81 -1.07 -27.92
N LEU A 216 0.22 -1.91 -27.79
CA LEU A 216 1.18 -1.84 -26.69
C LEU A 216 2.01 -0.55 -26.77
N GLU A 217 2.56 -0.22 -27.95
CA GLU A 217 3.32 1.01 -28.15
C GLU A 217 2.50 2.27 -27.86
N ALA A 218 1.23 2.29 -28.30
CA ALA A 218 0.30 3.38 -28.00
C ALA A 218 0.03 3.52 -26.50
N ALA A 219 -0.17 2.39 -25.78
CA ALA A 219 -0.37 2.39 -24.35
C ALA A 219 0.87 2.88 -23.57
N GLU A 220 2.06 2.44 -23.97
CA GLU A 220 3.32 2.89 -23.36
C GLU A 220 3.55 4.40 -23.56
N LYS A 221 3.23 4.91 -24.75
CA LYS A 221 3.33 6.35 -25.06
C LYS A 221 2.36 7.14 -24.19
N ASP A 222 1.08 6.74 -24.14
CA ASP A 222 0.05 7.39 -23.30
C ASP A 222 0.44 7.42 -21.80
N VAL A 223 0.96 6.31 -21.28
CA VAL A 223 1.42 6.23 -19.89
C VAL A 223 2.60 7.18 -19.64
N LYS A 224 3.59 7.23 -20.55
CA LYS A 224 4.73 8.16 -20.42
C LYS A 224 4.27 9.62 -20.41
N GLU A 225 3.36 10.00 -21.31
CA GLU A 225 2.80 11.36 -21.37
C GLU A 225 2.02 11.71 -20.10
N LYS A 226 1.22 10.79 -19.56
CA LYS A 226 0.49 10.98 -18.28
C LYS A 226 1.43 11.15 -17.11
N ILE A 227 2.49 10.32 -17.02
CA ILE A 227 3.49 10.42 -15.97
C ILE A 227 4.21 11.76 -16.04
N GLN A 228 4.66 12.18 -17.24
CA GLN A 228 5.35 13.46 -17.41
C GLN A 228 4.45 14.63 -17.01
N THR A 229 3.20 14.63 -17.46
CA THR A 229 2.21 15.65 -17.08
C THR A 229 2.02 15.73 -15.56
N ALA A 230 1.95 14.57 -14.89
CA ALA A 230 1.81 14.51 -13.44
C ALA A 230 3.07 15.02 -12.71
N ILE A 231 4.26 14.73 -13.24
CA ILE A 231 5.53 15.26 -12.69
C ILE A 231 5.55 16.79 -12.77
N ASP A 232 5.20 17.35 -13.93
CA ASP A 232 5.20 18.79 -14.14
C ASP A 232 4.19 19.48 -13.21
N ARG A 233 2.97 18.94 -13.08
CA ARG A 233 1.93 19.47 -12.20
C ARG A 233 2.31 19.37 -10.72
N ALA A 234 2.81 18.22 -10.29
CA ALA A 234 3.25 18.04 -8.91
C ALA A 234 4.42 18.97 -8.59
N GLY A 235 5.36 19.17 -9.53
CA GLY A 235 6.47 20.10 -9.39
C GLY A 235 6.02 21.56 -9.23
N GLU A 236 4.99 21.99 -9.96
CA GLU A 236 4.40 23.33 -9.79
C GLU A 236 3.67 23.44 -8.44
N GLU A 237 2.89 22.44 -8.07
CA GLU A 237 2.16 22.41 -6.79
C GLU A 237 3.12 22.47 -5.60
N MET A 238 4.22 21.73 -5.62
CA MET A 238 5.25 21.73 -4.57
C MET A 238 5.86 23.12 -4.32
N LYS A 239 5.88 24.01 -5.31
CA LYS A 239 6.39 25.38 -5.12
C LYS A 239 5.47 26.24 -4.22
N SER A 240 4.20 25.90 -4.12
CA SER A 240 3.20 26.60 -3.31
C SER A 240 2.92 25.92 -1.97
N LEU A 241 3.36 24.67 -1.81
CA LEU A 241 3.20 23.88 -0.59
C LEU A 241 4.42 24.01 0.33
N GLY A 242 4.21 23.66 1.59
CA GLY A 242 5.32 23.42 2.50
C GLY A 242 5.87 24.65 3.17
N ASN A 243 4.99 25.52 3.73
CA ASN A 243 5.47 26.45 4.74
C ASN A 243 5.95 25.64 5.98
N PRO A 244 7.26 25.63 6.28
CA PRO A 244 7.77 24.83 7.39
C PRO A 244 7.18 25.19 8.75
N LEU A 245 6.59 26.39 8.89
CA LEU A 245 5.97 26.84 10.13
C LEU A 245 4.62 26.19 10.40
N ASP A 246 3.96 25.63 9.37
CA ASP A 246 2.66 24.97 9.51
C ASP A 246 2.72 23.70 10.36
N MET A 247 3.91 23.08 10.47
CA MET A 247 4.13 21.93 11.35
C MET A 247 3.75 22.16 12.81
N PHE A 248 3.76 23.42 13.26
CA PHE A 248 3.42 23.78 14.64
C PHE A 248 1.92 23.98 14.88
N ASP A 249 1.13 24.19 13.83
CA ASP A 249 -0.24 24.69 13.94
C ASP A 249 -1.29 23.58 14.14
N HIS A 250 -0.91 22.30 13.95
CA HIS A 250 -1.85 21.18 13.95
C HIS A 250 -1.67 20.17 15.10
N ALA A 251 -0.67 20.38 15.97
CA ALA A 251 -0.35 19.41 17.02
C ALA A 251 -1.20 19.58 18.28
N TYR A 252 -1.67 20.80 18.57
CA TYR A 252 -2.43 21.12 19.78
C TYR A 252 -3.54 22.15 19.48
N ALA A 253 -4.63 22.11 20.24
CA ALA A 253 -5.69 23.12 20.15
C ALA A 253 -5.18 24.53 20.54
N GLU A 254 -4.30 24.58 21.55
CA GLU A 254 -3.56 25.76 21.96
C GLU A 254 -2.06 25.42 21.96
N MET A 255 -1.26 26.18 21.24
CA MET A 255 0.16 25.93 21.11
C MET A 255 0.89 26.11 22.44
N PRO A 256 1.55 25.09 22.99
CA PRO A 256 2.32 25.22 24.24
C PRO A 256 3.49 26.22 24.12
N PRO A 257 3.89 26.90 25.20
CA PRO A 257 4.96 27.89 25.19
C PRO A 257 6.27 27.39 24.51
N ARG A 258 6.63 26.12 24.75
CA ARG A 258 7.83 25.51 24.14
C ARG A 258 7.73 25.46 22.61
N LEU A 259 6.57 25.13 22.05
CA LEU A 259 6.39 25.12 20.59
C LEU A 259 6.36 26.52 20.00
N ILE A 260 5.82 27.51 20.74
CA ILE A 260 5.88 28.92 20.32
C ILE A 260 7.36 29.37 20.19
N GLU A 261 8.22 29.00 21.14
CA GLU A 261 9.64 29.30 21.07
C GLU A 261 10.34 28.62 19.89
N GLN A 262 10.06 27.35 19.66
CA GLN A 262 10.61 26.59 18.53
C GLN A 262 10.16 27.17 17.19
N ARG A 263 8.87 27.52 17.06
CA ARG A 263 8.32 28.19 15.87
C ARG A 263 9.03 29.50 15.57
N LYS A 264 9.26 30.32 16.60
CA LYS A 264 10.00 31.59 16.46
C LYS A 264 11.46 31.36 16.08
N ALA A 265 12.11 30.33 16.61
CA ALA A 265 13.48 30.00 16.25
C ALA A 265 13.58 29.60 14.78
N LEU A 266 12.71 28.69 14.32
CA LEU A 266 12.66 28.28 12.91
C LEU A 266 12.35 29.46 11.98
N ALA A 267 11.40 30.34 12.36
CA ALA A 267 11.09 31.52 11.55
C ALA A 267 12.31 32.41 11.31
N ARG A 268 13.13 32.65 12.34
CA ARG A 268 14.37 33.42 12.19
C ARG A 268 15.38 32.73 11.27
N GLU A 269 15.56 31.43 11.44
CA GLU A 269 16.47 30.63 10.59
C GLU A 269 16.05 30.71 9.11
N LEU A 270 14.76 30.60 8.81
CA LEU A 270 14.22 30.71 7.45
C LEU A 270 14.43 32.11 6.86
N GLU A 271 14.27 33.17 7.66
CA GLU A 271 14.53 34.55 7.23
C GLU A 271 16.02 34.75 6.89
N ASP A 272 16.91 34.16 7.66
CA ASP A 272 18.37 34.28 7.43
C ASP A 272 18.79 33.51 6.16
N ILE A 273 18.27 32.30 5.94
CA ILE A 273 18.48 31.55 4.70
C ILE A 273 18.00 32.34 3.48
N GLN A 274 16.82 32.99 3.55
CA GLN A 274 16.32 33.81 2.45
C GLN A 274 17.20 35.02 2.14
N LYS A 275 17.80 35.65 3.16
CA LYS A 275 18.72 36.78 2.98
C LYS A 275 20.01 36.33 2.32
N GLU A 276 20.55 35.19 2.73
CA GLU A 276 21.79 34.61 2.15
C GLU A 276 21.58 34.18 0.69
N GLY A 277 20.41 33.55 0.35
CA GLY A 277 20.08 33.13 -1.00
C GLY A 277 19.84 34.29 -1.99
N ASN A 278 19.52 35.50 -1.52
CA ASN A 278 19.36 36.68 -2.37
C ASN A 278 20.69 37.46 -2.62
N HIS A 279 21.78 37.02 -2.04
CA HIS A 279 23.09 37.66 -2.19
C HIS A 279 24.09 36.85 -3.03
N GLY A 280 23.66 35.76 -3.64
CA GLY A 280 24.39 34.93 -4.60
C GLY A 280 23.77 34.99 -5.99
#